data_a23c9c4008ba0009eb32aae91568125a
#
_entry.id   a23c9c4008ba0009eb32aae91568125a
#
_cell.length_a   1.000
_cell.length_b   1.000
_cell.length_c   1.000
_cell.angle_alpha   90.00
_cell.angle_beta   90.00
_cell.angle_gamma   90.00
#
_symmetry.space_group_name_H-M   'P 1'
#
loop_
_entity.id
_entity.type
_entity.pdbx_description
1 polymer ?
#
loop_
_entity_poly.entity_id
_entity_poly.type
_entity_poly.pdbx_seq_one_letter_code
_entity_poly.pdbx_strand_id
1 'polypeptide(L)'
;LHDRSSSQTCKSLSASSSDGKKNRVGILAYLCRLEQRMDEKFGLESEAIIRKLPENRKAVKWYEELSMALLWASGTMNLACCSTGFLGWSFGLSLKQSLLCCIFGSILGSSVTGYLATFGAATGLRQMSISRYSFGWWPNKLVALLNVIQQIGWAAVGCITGGIALSAVASHHLSPRVGVVIIAAISFCFSLLGLRV
;
A
#
# COMPACT_ATOMS: atom_id res chain seq x y z
N LEU A 1 -23.30 11.64 -4.41
CA LEU A 1 -23.28 12.61 -3.29
C LEU A 1 -21.85 13.10 -2.95
N HIS A 2 -20.81 12.45 -3.45
CA HIS A 2 -19.41 12.73 -3.11
C HIS A 2 -18.77 13.84 -3.97
N ASP A 3 -19.27 14.04 -5.17
CA ASP A 3 -18.79 15.09 -6.10
C ASP A 3 -19.07 16.53 -5.61
N ARG A 4 -19.95 16.70 -4.62
CA ARG A 4 -20.30 18.03 -4.08
C ARG A 4 -19.32 18.59 -3.06
N SER A 5 -18.59 17.76 -2.30
CA SER A 5 -17.71 18.24 -1.20
C SER A 5 -16.39 18.81 -1.72
N SER A 6 -15.70 18.09 -2.57
CA SER A 6 -14.43 18.55 -3.17
C SER A 6 -14.64 19.70 -4.15
N SER A 7 -15.74 19.69 -4.92
CA SER A 7 -16.10 20.79 -5.79
C SER A 7 -16.53 22.05 -5.03
N GLN A 8 -17.11 21.92 -3.84
CA GLN A 8 -17.41 23.05 -2.96
C GLN A 8 -16.16 23.67 -2.34
N THR A 9 -15.17 22.87 -1.96
CA THR A 9 -13.90 23.40 -1.43
C THR A 9 -13.10 24.12 -2.51
N CYS A 10 -13.07 23.62 -3.74
CA CYS A 10 -12.47 24.31 -4.89
C CYS A 10 -13.25 25.60 -5.28
N LYS A 11 -14.58 25.60 -5.17
CA LYS A 11 -15.41 26.79 -5.43
C LYS A 11 -15.27 27.84 -4.34
N SER A 12 -15.15 27.45 -3.07
CA SER A 12 -14.94 28.39 -1.96
C SER A 12 -13.56 29.07 -2.02
N LEU A 13 -12.54 28.37 -2.47
CA LEU A 13 -11.21 28.93 -2.70
C LEU A 13 -11.17 29.93 -3.87
N SER A 14 -12.02 29.72 -4.90
CA SER A 14 -12.13 30.66 -6.03
C SER A 14 -12.95 31.90 -5.72
N ALA A 15 -13.85 31.87 -4.74
CA ALA A 15 -14.72 32.96 -4.36
C ALA A 15 -14.08 33.95 -3.34
N SER A 16 -13.00 33.58 -2.67
CA SER A 16 -12.31 34.39 -1.64
C SER A 16 -11.12 35.19 -2.19
N SER A 17 -11.20 35.72 -3.41
CA SER A 17 -10.10 36.47 -4.03
C SER A 17 -10.30 37.98 -3.88
N SER A 18 -9.69 38.62 -2.87
CA SER A 18 -9.33 40.02 -2.90
C SER A 18 -7.91 40.20 -3.49
N ASP A 19 -7.74 41.17 -4.27
CA ASP A 19 -6.81 41.59 -5.32
C ASP A 19 -5.29 41.35 -5.24
N GLY A 20 -4.75 40.82 -4.18
CA GLY A 20 -3.30 40.58 -4.04
C GLY A 20 -2.86 39.10 -4.13
N LYS A 21 -3.80 38.16 -4.16
CA LYS A 21 -3.57 36.68 -4.14
C LYS A 21 -3.85 35.97 -5.47
N LYS A 22 -4.16 36.70 -6.52
CA LYS A 22 -4.70 36.16 -7.78
C LYS A 22 -3.83 35.10 -8.46
N ASN A 23 -2.52 35.25 -8.45
CA ASN A 23 -1.60 34.29 -9.11
C ASN A 23 -1.43 33.00 -8.30
N ARG A 24 -1.37 33.06 -6.97
CA ARG A 24 -1.25 31.83 -6.14
C ARG A 24 -2.55 31.02 -6.12
N VAL A 25 -3.69 31.69 -6.12
CA VAL A 25 -5.01 31.04 -6.20
C VAL A 25 -5.21 30.39 -7.57
N GLY A 26 -4.74 31.00 -8.64
CA GLY A 26 -4.79 30.41 -9.99
C GLY A 26 -3.97 29.12 -10.13
N ILE A 27 -2.75 29.12 -9.56
CA ILE A 27 -1.89 27.92 -9.57
C ILE A 27 -2.49 26.80 -8.70
N LEU A 28 -3.00 27.14 -7.51
CA LEU A 28 -3.66 26.16 -6.63
C LEU A 28 -4.93 25.59 -7.26
N ALA A 29 -5.75 26.42 -7.91
CA ALA A 29 -6.94 25.95 -8.62
C ALA A 29 -6.59 25.09 -9.85
N TYR A 30 -5.48 25.41 -10.53
CA TYR A 30 -4.97 24.57 -11.62
C TYR A 30 -4.47 23.22 -11.11
N LEU A 31 -3.70 23.20 -10.02
CA LEU A 31 -3.21 21.98 -9.39
C LEU A 31 -4.38 21.11 -8.88
N CYS A 32 -5.39 21.69 -8.23
CA CYS A 32 -6.60 20.98 -7.82
C CYS A 32 -7.35 20.34 -9.01
N ARG A 33 -7.46 21.07 -10.14
CA ARG A 33 -8.10 20.51 -11.35
C ARG A 33 -7.27 19.41 -12.00
N LEU A 34 -5.95 19.53 -11.93
CA LEU A 34 -5.03 18.52 -12.46
C LEU A 34 -5.07 17.27 -11.58
N GLU A 35 -5.11 17.43 -10.25
CA GLU A 35 -5.30 16.38 -9.28
C GLU A 35 -6.63 15.64 -9.51
N GLN A 36 -7.75 16.35 -9.62
CA GLN A 36 -9.05 15.75 -9.94
C GLN A 36 -9.07 14.99 -11.28
N ARG A 37 -8.44 15.54 -12.32
CA ARG A 37 -8.32 14.83 -13.61
C ARG A 37 -7.45 13.59 -13.54
N MET A 38 -6.41 13.61 -12.71
CA MET A 38 -5.58 12.44 -12.48
C MET A 38 -6.35 11.40 -11.68
N ASP A 39 -7.05 11.79 -10.62
CA ASP A 39 -7.88 10.90 -9.81
C ASP A 39 -8.97 10.21 -10.66
N GLU A 40 -9.65 10.96 -11.54
CA GLU A 40 -10.63 10.39 -12.47
C GLU A 40 -10.02 9.44 -13.50
N LYS A 41 -8.83 9.77 -14.05
CA LYS A 41 -8.18 8.94 -15.08
C LYS A 41 -7.50 7.71 -14.52
N PHE A 42 -6.87 7.84 -13.36
CA PHE A 42 -6.11 6.76 -12.74
C PHE A 42 -6.89 5.97 -11.70
N GLY A 43 -8.13 6.40 -11.38
CA GLY A 43 -8.94 5.77 -10.35
C GLY A 43 -8.26 5.79 -8.97
N LEU A 44 -7.42 6.81 -8.74
CA LEU A 44 -6.74 7.00 -7.45
C LEU A 44 -7.81 7.28 -6.39
N GLU A 45 -7.75 6.53 -5.31
CA GLU A 45 -8.71 6.62 -4.23
C GLU A 45 -8.47 7.91 -3.42
N SER A 46 -9.12 9.00 -3.85
CA SER A 46 -9.08 10.31 -3.16
C SER A 46 -9.68 10.26 -1.75
N GLU A 47 -10.46 9.22 -1.44
CA GLU A 47 -11.08 8.99 -0.13
C GLU A 47 -10.13 8.50 0.96
N ALA A 48 -8.83 8.31 0.66
CA ALA A 48 -7.87 7.71 1.60
C ALA A 48 -7.73 8.46 2.94
N ILE A 49 -8.03 9.77 2.95
CA ILE A 49 -7.88 10.65 4.13
C ILE A 49 -9.23 10.93 4.80
N ILE A 50 -10.35 10.66 4.12
CA ILE A 50 -11.69 10.98 4.60
C ILE A 50 -12.20 9.87 5.53
N ARG A 51 -12.65 10.28 6.71
CA ARG A 51 -13.26 9.36 7.68
C ARG A 51 -14.58 8.82 7.13
N LYS A 52 -14.72 7.49 7.04
CA LYS A 52 -16.01 6.85 6.75
C LYS A 52 -16.88 6.88 8.00
N LEU A 53 -17.98 7.63 7.94
CA LEU A 53 -18.97 7.68 9.03
C LEU A 53 -19.64 6.31 9.20
N PRO A 54 -20.10 5.96 10.42
CA PRO A 54 -20.77 4.68 10.69
C PRO A 54 -21.97 4.41 9.77
N GLU A 55 -22.70 5.45 9.40
CA GLU A 55 -23.88 5.40 8.53
C GLU A 55 -23.56 4.96 7.09
N ASN A 56 -22.34 5.25 6.61
CA ASN A 56 -21.85 4.90 5.28
C ASN A 56 -21.05 3.61 5.23
N ARG A 57 -20.92 2.91 6.35
CA ARG A 57 -20.23 1.61 6.42
C ARG A 57 -21.20 0.53 5.95
N LYS A 58 -20.85 -0.13 4.86
CA LYS A 58 -21.58 -1.32 4.42
C LYS A 58 -21.35 -2.43 5.44
N ALA A 59 -22.41 -3.17 5.77
CA ALA A 59 -22.26 -4.43 6.51
C ALA A 59 -21.44 -5.39 5.63
N VAL A 60 -20.25 -5.77 6.11
CA VAL A 60 -19.35 -6.65 5.39
C VAL A 60 -19.94 -8.05 5.44
N LYS A 61 -20.12 -8.68 4.28
CA LYS A 61 -20.58 -10.06 4.19
C LYS A 61 -19.38 -10.99 4.35
N TRP A 62 -19.58 -12.16 4.94
CA TRP A 62 -18.51 -13.13 5.21
C TRP A 62 -17.64 -13.50 4.00
N TYR A 63 -18.21 -13.49 2.80
CA TYR A 63 -17.46 -13.78 1.58
C TYR A 63 -16.55 -12.60 1.14
N GLU A 64 -16.87 -11.37 1.50
CA GLU A 64 -16.01 -10.20 1.28
C GLU A 64 -14.79 -10.27 2.21
N GLU A 65 -14.97 -10.71 3.45
CA GLU A 65 -13.87 -10.97 4.38
C GLU A 65 -12.98 -12.11 3.88
N LEU A 66 -13.58 -13.19 3.37
CA LEU A 66 -12.82 -14.30 2.78
C LEU A 66 -12.07 -13.86 1.52
N SER A 67 -12.67 -13.04 0.67
CA SER A 67 -12.01 -12.47 -0.50
C SER A 67 -10.80 -11.63 -0.12
N MET A 68 -10.94 -10.80 0.92
CA MET A 68 -9.83 -10.01 1.45
C MET A 68 -8.72 -10.91 2.03
N ALA A 69 -9.07 -11.96 2.77
CA ALA A 69 -8.11 -12.92 3.30
C ALA A 69 -7.36 -13.65 2.17
N LEU A 70 -8.06 -14.07 1.11
CA LEU A 70 -7.45 -14.70 -0.05
C LEU A 70 -6.53 -13.75 -0.83
N LEU A 71 -6.91 -12.48 -0.95
CA LEU A 71 -6.08 -11.46 -1.57
C LEU A 71 -4.77 -11.28 -0.80
N TRP A 72 -4.82 -11.18 0.51
CA TRP A 72 -3.62 -11.09 1.35
C TRP A 72 -2.80 -12.38 1.31
N ALA A 73 -3.45 -13.55 1.32
CA ALA A 73 -2.76 -14.83 1.17
C ALA A 73 -2.01 -14.92 -0.16
N SER A 74 -2.63 -14.51 -1.27
CA SER A 74 -1.98 -14.50 -2.59
C SER A 74 -0.77 -13.57 -2.65
N GLY A 75 -0.83 -12.42 -1.98
CA GLY A 75 0.29 -11.48 -1.90
C GLY A 75 1.45 -11.98 -1.05
N THR A 76 1.18 -12.76 -0.01
CA THR A 76 2.20 -13.31 0.90
C THR A 76 2.74 -14.68 0.46
N MET A 77 1.98 -15.46 -0.31
CA MET A 77 2.43 -16.76 -0.87
C MET A 77 3.31 -16.55 -2.09
N ASN A 78 4.46 -15.92 -1.90
CA ASN A 78 5.41 -15.65 -2.96
C ASN A 78 6.78 -16.29 -2.69
N LEU A 79 7.62 -16.33 -3.70
CA LEU A 79 8.96 -16.94 -3.63
C LEU A 79 9.87 -16.24 -2.60
N ALA A 80 9.70 -14.94 -2.38
CA ALA A 80 10.47 -14.20 -1.39
C ALA A 80 10.14 -14.67 0.04
N CYS A 81 8.86 -14.91 0.36
CA CYS A 81 8.45 -15.46 1.65
C CYS A 81 8.95 -16.89 1.84
N CYS A 82 8.93 -17.71 0.78
CA CYS A 82 9.52 -19.04 0.81
C CYS A 82 11.02 -18.98 1.13
N SER A 83 11.77 -18.10 0.48
CA SER A 83 13.19 -17.89 0.73
C SER A 83 13.48 -17.47 2.18
N THR A 84 12.61 -16.66 2.76
CA THR A 84 12.72 -16.25 4.17
C THR A 84 12.55 -17.45 5.12
N GLY A 85 11.69 -18.41 4.78
CA GLY A 85 11.54 -19.66 5.52
C GLY A 85 12.83 -20.52 5.59
N PHE A 86 13.66 -20.47 4.54
CA PHE A 86 14.95 -21.16 4.51
C PHE A 86 16.05 -20.52 5.35
N LEU A 87 15.87 -19.28 5.80
CA LEU A 87 16.86 -18.59 6.66
C LEU A 87 17.13 -19.38 7.95
N GLY A 88 16.14 -20.04 8.53
CA GLY A 88 16.33 -20.87 9.72
C GLY A 88 17.38 -21.96 9.50
N TRP A 89 17.44 -22.57 8.33
CA TRP A 89 18.43 -23.58 8.01
C TRP A 89 19.85 -23.01 7.87
N SER A 90 19.99 -21.81 7.31
CA SER A 90 21.29 -21.14 7.22
C SER A 90 21.86 -20.75 8.59
N PHE A 91 21.01 -20.64 9.61
CA PHE A 91 21.41 -20.47 11.02
C PHE A 91 21.60 -21.79 11.78
N GLY A 92 21.57 -22.94 11.09
CA GLY A 92 21.83 -24.26 11.69
C GLY A 92 20.62 -24.88 12.38
N LEU A 93 19.41 -24.34 12.20
CA LEU A 93 18.20 -24.95 12.73
C LEU A 93 17.76 -26.16 11.89
N SER A 94 17.22 -27.21 12.54
CA SER A 94 16.58 -28.29 11.82
C SER A 94 15.27 -27.80 11.15
N LEU A 95 14.83 -28.52 10.13
CA LEU A 95 13.58 -28.17 9.40
C LEU A 95 12.37 -28.05 10.35
N LYS A 96 12.27 -28.97 11.33
CA LYS A 96 11.19 -28.92 12.34
C LYS A 96 11.25 -27.64 13.20
N GLN A 97 12.43 -27.26 13.63
CA GLN A 97 12.62 -26.04 14.43
C GLN A 97 12.31 -24.78 13.61
N SER A 98 12.76 -24.72 12.35
CA SER A 98 12.46 -23.60 11.45
C SER A 98 10.95 -23.46 11.22
N LEU A 99 10.24 -24.58 10.94
CA LEU A 99 8.78 -24.56 10.77
C LEU A 99 8.05 -24.09 12.04
N LEU A 100 8.45 -24.60 13.21
CA LEU A 100 7.85 -24.15 14.48
C LEU A 100 8.07 -22.67 14.72
N CYS A 101 9.28 -22.16 14.52
CA CYS A 101 9.57 -20.73 14.62
C CYS A 101 8.73 -19.90 13.65
N CYS A 102 8.60 -20.33 12.41
CA CYS A 102 7.76 -19.63 11.41
C CYS A 102 6.28 -19.61 11.82
N ILE A 103 5.74 -20.75 12.29
CA ILE A 103 4.33 -20.83 12.72
C ILE A 103 4.08 -19.92 13.93
N PHE A 104 4.89 -20.05 14.99
CA PHE A 104 4.72 -19.22 16.19
C PHE A 104 4.96 -17.74 15.92
N GLY A 105 5.99 -17.42 15.13
CA GLY A 105 6.27 -16.04 14.73
C GLY A 105 5.14 -15.44 13.89
N SER A 106 4.57 -16.21 12.97
CA SER A 106 3.42 -15.78 12.16
C SER A 106 2.16 -15.57 12.98
N ILE A 107 1.86 -16.46 13.94
CA ILE A 107 0.72 -16.30 14.85
C ILE A 107 0.88 -15.04 15.70
N LEU A 108 2.05 -14.82 16.28
CA LEU A 108 2.34 -13.62 17.07
C LEU A 108 2.22 -12.35 16.22
N GLY A 109 2.86 -12.31 15.07
CA GLY A 109 2.84 -11.16 14.16
C GLY A 109 1.43 -10.86 13.67
N SER A 110 0.68 -11.87 13.25
CA SER A 110 -0.69 -11.70 12.77
C SER A 110 -1.64 -11.26 13.88
N SER A 111 -1.44 -11.71 15.12
CA SER A 111 -2.23 -11.27 16.27
C SER A 111 -2.06 -9.77 16.54
N VAL A 112 -0.84 -9.27 16.51
CA VAL A 112 -0.56 -7.83 16.67
C VAL A 112 -1.16 -7.03 15.51
N THR A 113 -0.98 -7.50 14.28
CA THR A 113 -1.54 -6.83 13.08
C THR A 113 -3.07 -6.85 13.12
N GLY A 114 -3.69 -7.97 13.50
CA GLY A 114 -5.13 -8.09 13.66
C GLY A 114 -5.67 -7.14 14.73
N TYR A 115 -4.99 -7.03 15.87
CA TYR A 115 -5.35 -6.07 16.91
C TYR A 115 -5.30 -4.62 16.39
N LEU A 116 -4.25 -4.25 15.68
CA LEU A 116 -4.14 -2.90 15.09
C LEU A 116 -5.20 -2.64 14.01
N ALA A 117 -5.61 -3.67 13.27
CA ALA A 117 -6.67 -3.55 12.26
C ALA A 117 -8.03 -3.20 12.86
N THR A 118 -8.32 -3.59 14.11
CA THR A 118 -9.57 -3.25 14.80
C THR A 118 -9.77 -1.74 14.96
N PHE A 119 -8.70 -0.97 15.09
CA PHE A 119 -8.77 0.49 15.16
C PHE A 119 -9.29 1.11 13.86
N GLY A 120 -8.98 0.53 12.71
CA GLY A 120 -9.52 0.94 11.42
C GLY A 120 -11.03 0.79 11.36
N ALA A 121 -11.54 -0.36 11.81
CA ALA A 121 -12.97 -0.63 11.90
C ALA A 121 -13.68 0.31 12.89
N ALA A 122 -13.08 0.57 14.05
CA ALA A 122 -13.66 1.45 15.08
C ALA A 122 -13.68 2.92 14.65
N THR A 123 -12.60 3.42 14.08
CA THR A 123 -12.44 4.85 13.75
C THR A 123 -12.95 5.22 12.36
N GLY A 124 -13.01 4.27 11.43
CA GLY A 124 -13.31 4.52 10.01
C GLY A 124 -12.18 5.25 9.27
N LEU A 125 -10.97 5.21 9.81
CA LEU A 125 -9.77 5.82 9.25
C LEU A 125 -8.76 4.75 8.84
N ARG A 126 -7.95 5.05 7.85
CA ARG A 126 -6.80 4.21 7.51
C ARG A 126 -5.71 4.31 8.58
N GLN A 127 -4.93 3.25 8.72
CA GLN A 127 -3.91 3.11 9.77
C GLN A 127 -2.92 4.28 9.82
N MET A 128 -2.47 4.81 8.66
CA MET A 128 -1.60 5.98 8.60
C MET A 128 -2.27 7.27 9.10
N SER A 129 -3.60 7.38 8.97
CA SER A 129 -4.35 8.51 9.50
C SER A 129 -4.55 8.38 11.01
N ILE A 130 -4.72 7.14 11.51
CA ILE A 130 -4.86 6.86 12.94
C ILE A 130 -3.53 7.13 13.67
N SER A 131 -2.41 6.73 13.10
CA SER A 131 -1.09 6.93 13.70
C SER A 131 -0.78 8.41 13.98
N ARG A 132 -1.39 9.33 13.22
CA ARG A 132 -1.29 10.77 13.49
C ARG A 132 -1.87 11.18 14.85
N TYR A 133 -2.91 10.51 15.31
CA TYR A 133 -3.51 10.81 16.62
C TYR A 133 -2.67 10.26 17.77
N SER A 134 -1.92 9.17 17.54
CA SER A 134 -1.04 8.57 18.54
C SER A 134 0.32 9.26 18.62
N PHE A 135 0.93 9.57 17.47
CA PHE A 135 2.28 10.12 17.40
C PHE A 135 2.32 11.65 17.21
N GLY A 136 1.21 12.27 16.85
CA GLY A 136 1.15 13.69 16.52
C GLY A 136 1.57 13.98 15.07
N TRP A 137 1.54 15.27 14.71
CA TRP A 137 1.73 15.71 13.31
C TRP A 137 3.13 15.47 12.76
N TRP A 138 4.16 15.85 13.52
CA TRP A 138 5.55 15.76 13.07
C TRP A 138 6.09 14.34 13.03
N PRO A 139 5.99 13.54 14.12
CA PRO A 139 6.48 12.17 14.11
C PRO A 139 5.74 11.29 13.10
N ASN A 140 4.46 11.57 12.81
CA ASN A 140 3.71 10.80 11.81
C ASN A 140 4.29 10.94 10.40
N LYS A 141 4.92 12.06 10.06
CA LYS A 141 5.63 12.23 8.78
C LYS A 141 6.82 11.28 8.67
N LEU A 142 7.54 11.08 9.77
CA LEU A 142 8.63 10.11 9.82
C LEU A 142 8.12 8.67 9.66
N VAL A 143 7.01 8.33 10.32
CA VAL A 143 6.37 7.01 10.17
C VAL A 143 5.94 6.77 8.72
N ALA A 144 5.34 7.77 8.07
CA ALA A 144 4.95 7.70 6.67
C ALA A 144 6.18 7.51 5.74
N LEU A 145 7.27 8.23 5.99
CA LEU A 145 8.51 8.09 5.25
C LEU A 145 9.10 6.68 5.40
N LEU A 146 9.16 6.16 6.63
CA LEU A 146 9.63 4.80 6.90
C LEU A 146 8.76 3.75 6.19
N ASN A 147 7.44 3.96 6.14
CA ASN A 147 6.54 3.08 5.39
C ASN A 147 6.85 3.08 3.89
N VAL A 148 7.12 4.24 3.29
CA VAL A 148 7.50 4.32 1.88
C VAL A 148 8.82 3.58 1.63
N ILE A 149 9.84 3.77 2.47
CA ILE A 149 11.12 3.07 2.37
C ILE A 149 10.94 1.56 2.47
N GLN A 150 10.10 1.11 3.41
CA GLN A 150 9.78 -0.31 3.57
C GLN A 150 9.11 -0.89 2.32
N GLN A 151 8.15 -0.19 1.72
CA GLN A 151 7.47 -0.66 0.50
C GLN A 151 8.43 -0.75 -0.69
N ILE A 152 9.33 0.22 -0.84
CA ILE A 152 10.39 0.16 -1.86
C ILE A 152 11.31 -1.04 -1.61
N GLY A 153 11.68 -1.29 -0.34
CA GLY A 153 12.47 -2.46 0.03
C GLY A 153 11.81 -3.78 -0.36
N TRP A 154 10.53 -3.95 -0.06
CA TRP A 154 9.77 -5.15 -0.46
C TRP A 154 9.67 -5.30 -1.97
N ALA A 155 9.42 -4.23 -2.70
CA ALA A 155 9.41 -4.24 -4.15
C ALA A 155 10.77 -4.69 -4.74
N ALA A 156 11.86 -4.18 -4.19
CA ALA A 156 13.23 -4.56 -4.59
C ALA A 156 13.48 -6.06 -4.33
N VAL A 157 13.13 -6.59 -3.16
CA VAL A 157 13.25 -8.02 -2.83
C VAL A 157 12.43 -8.86 -3.81
N GLY A 158 11.20 -8.46 -4.13
CA GLY A 158 10.36 -9.13 -5.11
C GLY A 158 10.98 -9.16 -6.51
N CYS A 159 11.54 -8.04 -6.97
CA CYS A 159 12.23 -7.98 -8.26
C CYS A 159 13.49 -8.85 -8.31
N ILE A 160 14.28 -8.86 -7.22
CA ILE A 160 15.50 -9.69 -7.15
C ILE A 160 15.14 -11.18 -7.18
N THR A 161 14.22 -11.63 -6.34
CA THR A 161 13.80 -13.03 -6.27
C THR A 161 13.15 -13.48 -7.57
N GLY A 162 12.30 -12.63 -8.19
CA GLY A 162 11.71 -12.89 -9.50
C GLY A 162 12.74 -12.95 -10.62
N GLY A 163 13.74 -12.06 -10.60
CA GLY A 163 14.84 -12.06 -11.58
C GLY A 163 15.73 -13.30 -11.48
N ILE A 164 16.02 -13.78 -10.29
CA ILE A 164 16.76 -15.03 -10.05
C ILE A 164 15.95 -16.22 -10.56
N ALA A 165 14.65 -16.29 -10.26
CA ALA A 165 13.76 -17.33 -10.75
C ALA A 165 13.69 -17.35 -12.29
N LEU A 166 13.58 -16.18 -12.92
CA LEU A 166 13.57 -16.06 -14.38
C LEU A 166 14.89 -16.56 -15.01
N SER A 167 16.03 -16.22 -14.40
CA SER A 167 17.34 -16.71 -14.83
C SER A 167 17.45 -18.23 -14.70
N ALA A 168 16.92 -18.81 -13.64
CA ALA A 168 16.89 -20.26 -13.44
C ALA A 168 16.04 -20.97 -14.50
N VAL A 169 14.86 -20.46 -14.82
CA VAL A 169 13.96 -21.01 -15.86
C VAL A 169 14.59 -20.89 -17.24
N ALA A 170 15.34 -19.81 -17.52
CA ALA A 170 16.06 -19.61 -18.77
C ALA A 170 17.34 -20.46 -18.89
N SER A 171 17.52 -21.47 -18.03
CA SER A 171 18.71 -22.39 -18.04
C SER A 171 20.04 -21.62 -18.01
N HIS A 172 20.10 -20.52 -17.26
CA HIS A 172 21.25 -19.63 -17.14
C HIS A 172 21.71 -18.91 -18.42
N HIS A 173 20.95 -19.00 -19.51
CA HIS A 173 21.21 -18.18 -20.70
C HIS A 173 20.96 -16.69 -20.45
N LEU A 174 20.16 -16.39 -19.44
CA LEU A 174 19.86 -15.00 -19.01
C LEU A 174 20.62 -14.68 -17.73
N SER A 175 21.41 -13.63 -17.74
CA SER A 175 22.08 -13.15 -16.51
C SER A 175 21.04 -12.74 -15.48
N PRO A 176 21.21 -13.07 -14.17
CA PRO A 176 20.28 -12.64 -13.10
C PRO A 176 20.03 -11.13 -13.08
N ARG A 177 21.05 -10.32 -13.42
CA ARG A 177 20.91 -8.85 -13.50
C ARG A 177 19.88 -8.42 -14.56
N VAL A 178 19.94 -9.04 -15.73
CA VAL A 178 18.98 -8.77 -16.82
C VAL A 178 17.57 -9.25 -16.42
N GLY A 179 17.47 -10.40 -15.76
CA GLY A 179 16.22 -10.91 -15.21
C GLY A 179 15.55 -9.93 -14.24
N VAL A 180 16.32 -9.34 -13.33
CA VAL A 180 15.82 -8.33 -12.37
C VAL A 180 15.28 -7.09 -13.10
N VAL A 181 16.00 -6.59 -14.12
CA VAL A 181 15.57 -5.42 -14.89
C VAL A 181 14.27 -5.71 -15.66
N ILE A 182 14.15 -6.89 -16.27
CA ILE A 182 12.92 -7.30 -16.97
C ILE A 182 11.73 -7.35 -16.01
N ILE A 183 11.88 -8.02 -14.85
CA ILE A 183 10.81 -8.12 -13.86
C ILE A 183 10.44 -6.74 -13.31
N ALA A 184 11.41 -5.89 -13.03
CA ALA A 184 11.16 -4.52 -12.56
C ALA A 184 10.37 -3.70 -13.60
N ALA A 185 10.74 -3.78 -14.88
CA ALA A 185 10.05 -3.07 -15.97
C ALA A 185 8.61 -3.57 -16.13
N ILE A 186 8.39 -4.88 -16.13
CA ILE A 186 7.07 -5.48 -16.22
C ILE A 186 6.21 -5.06 -15.01
N SER A 187 6.75 -5.18 -13.79
CA SER A 187 6.05 -4.80 -12.56
C SER A 187 5.67 -3.32 -12.56
N PHE A 188 6.56 -2.46 -13.03
CA PHE A 188 6.30 -1.03 -13.17
C PHE A 188 5.16 -0.75 -14.17
N CYS A 189 5.17 -1.40 -15.34
CA CYS A 189 4.10 -1.26 -16.33
C CYS A 189 2.74 -1.71 -15.76
N PHE A 190 2.69 -2.87 -15.09
CA PHE A 190 1.46 -3.34 -14.45
C PHE A 190 0.99 -2.43 -13.31
N SER A 191 1.92 -1.88 -12.54
CA SER A 191 1.61 -0.92 -11.47
C SER A 191 0.96 0.36 -11.99
N LEU A 192 1.39 0.84 -13.18
CA LEU A 192 0.79 2.01 -13.83
C LEU A 192 -0.64 1.76 -14.33
N LEU A 193 -0.98 0.51 -14.70
CA LEU A 193 -2.34 0.16 -15.13
C LEU A 193 -3.34 0.18 -13.97
N GLY A 194 -2.86 0.10 -12.73
CA GLY A 194 -3.67 0.08 -11.53
C GLY A 194 -4.56 -1.18 -11.42
N LEU A 195 -4.86 -1.57 -10.20
CA LEU A 195 -5.92 -2.55 -9.94
C LEU A 195 -7.25 -1.79 -9.94
N ARG A 196 -7.97 -1.83 -11.06
CA ARG A 196 -9.40 -1.49 -11.07
C ARG A 196 -10.15 -2.65 -10.38
N VAL A 197 -10.35 -2.53 -9.09
CA VAL A 197 -11.22 -3.40 -8.31
C VAL A 197 -12.57 -2.73 -8.11
#